data_2538f6bd99ab5b3d042649ca20a3f9fa
#
_entry.id   2538f6bd99ab5b3d042649ca20a3f9fa
#
_cell.length_a   1.000
_cell.length_b   1.000
_cell.length_c   1.000
_cell.angle_alpha   90.00
_cell.angle_beta   90.00
_cell.angle_gamma   90.00
#
_symmetry.space_group_name_H-M   'P 1'
#
loop_
_entity.id
_entity.type
_entity.pdbx_description
1 polymer ?
#
loop_
_entity_poly.entity_id
_entity_poly.type
_entity_poly.pdbx_seq_one_letter_code
_entity_poly.pdbx_strand_id
1 'polypeptide(L)'
;MKKIYDLETELKLIIEENVRYLKLDTANGDVAVPQVIIGPIPSENPEELVPAVGIVASSGKNTLESKQISIETSIVLYIKDTGKAYKTMYEMIENISKDILEKGIYLNEFEICTDMEWKIDCAGLYMAASILFNFIRIKTYRTDVDDWINGK
;
A
#
# COMPACT_ATOMS: atom_id res chain seq x y z
N MET A 1 -3.34 3.03 21.01
CA MET A 1 -2.36 2.70 19.95
C MET A 1 -3.07 2.10 18.74
N LYS A 2 -2.83 2.64 17.57
CA LYS A 2 -3.41 2.12 16.32
C LYS A 2 -2.68 0.86 15.88
N LYS A 3 -3.39 -0.03 15.23
CA LYS A 3 -2.82 -1.29 14.74
C LYS A 3 -2.33 -1.13 13.30
N ILE A 4 -1.46 -2.03 12.87
CA ILE A 4 -0.97 -2.07 11.48
C ILE A 4 -2.15 -2.21 10.51
N TYR A 5 -3.16 -2.99 10.88
CA TYR A 5 -4.38 -3.13 10.08
C TYR A 5 -5.10 -1.79 9.88
N ASP A 6 -5.06 -0.91 10.88
CA ASP A 6 -5.65 0.43 10.74
C ASP A 6 -4.90 1.26 9.69
N LEU A 7 -3.58 1.13 9.63
CA LEU A 7 -2.77 1.76 8.59
C LEU A 7 -3.14 1.20 7.20
N GLU A 8 -3.25 -0.10 7.08
CA GLU A 8 -3.66 -0.74 5.82
C GLU A 8 -5.04 -0.28 5.39
N THR A 9 -5.96 -0.12 6.34
CA THR A 9 -7.31 0.40 6.06
C THR A 9 -7.28 1.83 5.52
N GLU A 10 -6.45 2.69 6.10
CA GLU A 10 -6.28 4.06 5.60
C GLU A 10 -5.69 4.07 4.18
N LEU A 11 -4.70 3.24 3.93
CA LEU A 11 -4.11 3.10 2.59
C LEU A 11 -5.15 2.60 1.59
N LYS A 12 -6.00 1.67 2.00
CA LYS A 12 -7.08 1.16 1.16
C LYS A 12 -8.02 2.28 0.72
N LEU A 13 -8.43 3.15 1.64
CA LEU A 13 -9.30 4.28 1.33
C LEU A 13 -8.66 5.24 0.31
N ILE A 14 -7.38 5.54 0.47
CA ILE A 14 -6.65 6.40 -0.46
C ILE A 14 -6.59 5.76 -1.85
N ILE A 15 -6.26 4.48 -1.92
CA ILE A 15 -6.11 3.78 -3.19
C ILE A 15 -7.48 3.61 -3.87
N GLU A 16 -8.52 3.27 -3.13
CA GLU A 16 -9.88 3.18 -3.68
C GLU A 16 -10.31 4.51 -4.31
N GLU A 17 -10.05 5.62 -3.64
CA GLU A 17 -10.35 6.94 -4.16
C GLU A 17 -9.55 7.24 -5.43
N ASN A 18 -8.30 6.79 -5.49
CA ASN A 18 -7.41 6.99 -6.62
C ASN A 18 -7.83 6.20 -7.85
N VAL A 19 -8.25 4.94 -7.67
CA VAL A 19 -8.54 4.03 -8.79
C VAL A 19 -10.01 4.00 -9.22
N ARG A 20 -10.89 4.64 -8.51
CA ARG A 20 -12.35 4.56 -8.76
C ARG A 20 -12.77 5.01 -10.16
N TYR A 21 -11.96 5.81 -10.82
CA TYR A 21 -12.24 6.29 -12.18
C TYR A 21 -11.69 5.39 -13.27
N LEU A 22 -10.93 4.37 -12.90
CA LEU A 22 -10.32 3.46 -13.85
C LEU A 22 -11.31 2.34 -14.20
N LYS A 23 -11.31 1.98 -15.48
CA LYS A 23 -12.03 0.80 -15.95
C LYS A 23 -11.05 -0.03 -16.75
N LEU A 24 -10.64 -1.14 -16.20
CA LEU A 24 -9.61 -2.00 -16.76
C LEU A 24 -10.18 -3.38 -17.06
N ASP A 25 -9.56 -4.07 -17.99
CA ASP A 25 -10.04 -5.38 -18.43
C ASP A 25 -9.97 -6.43 -17.33
N THR A 26 -11.05 -7.18 -17.19
CA THR A 26 -11.09 -8.39 -16.37
C THR A 26 -10.60 -9.59 -17.18
N ALA A 27 -10.42 -10.72 -16.51
CA ALA A 27 -10.03 -11.98 -17.18
C ALA A 27 -11.01 -12.42 -18.27
N ASN A 28 -12.30 -12.06 -18.11
CA ASN A 28 -13.37 -12.46 -19.01
C ASN A 28 -13.59 -11.48 -20.18
N GLY A 29 -12.82 -10.41 -20.27
CA GLY A 29 -12.96 -9.41 -21.30
C GLY A 29 -13.93 -8.27 -20.97
N ASP A 30 -14.62 -8.33 -19.86
CA ASP A 30 -15.40 -7.20 -19.33
C ASP A 30 -14.44 -6.15 -18.76
N VAL A 31 -14.98 -5.02 -18.36
CA VAL A 31 -14.20 -3.98 -17.69
C VAL A 31 -14.72 -3.80 -16.26
N ALA A 32 -13.82 -3.45 -15.37
CA ALA A 32 -14.16 -3.22 -13.97
C ALA A 32 -13.21 -2.19 -13.34
N VAL A 33 -13.68 -1.58 -12.27
CA VAL A 33 -12.83 -0.76 -11.41
C VAL A 33 -11.92 -1.70 -10.62
N PRO A 34 -10.62 -1.38 -10.48
CA PRO A 34 -9.74 -2.22 -9.68
C PRO A 34 -10.26 -2.42 -8.26
N GLN A 35 -10.32 -3.67 -7.83
CA GLN A 35 -10.69 -3.98 -6.45
C GLN A 35 -9.46 -3.83 -5.56
N VAL A 36 -9.66 -3.28 -4.37
CA VAL A 36 -8.57 -3.06 -3.41
C VAL A 36 -8.73 -4.04 -2.26
N ILE A 37 -7.69 -4.81 -2.02
CA ILE A 37 -7.69 -5.92 -1.07
C ILE A 37 -6.63 -5.66 -0.01
N ILE A 38 -6.99 -5.79 1.26
CA ILE A 38 -6.00 -5.84 2.33
C ILE A 38 -5.52 -7.28 2.45
N GLY A 39 -4.22 -7.47 2.25
CA GLY A 39 -3.61 -8.78 2.23
C GLY A 39 -3.03 -9.12 0.87
N PRO A 40 -2.34 -10.26 0.77
CA PRO A 40 -1.72 -10.68 -0.48
C PRO A 40 -2.78 -11.05 -1.52
N ILE A 41 -2.47 -10.78 -2.78
CA ILE A 41 -3.27 -11.30 -3.88
C ILE A 41 -3.07 -12.82 -3.90
N PRO A 42 -4.15 -13.62 -3.85
CA PRO A 42 -4.03 -15.06 -3.83
C PRO A 42 -3.19 -15.60 -4.98
N SER A 43 -2.31 -16.55 -4.70
CA SER A 43 -1.45 -17.17 -5.72
C SER A 43 -2.18 -18.20 -6.57
N GLU A 44 -3.32 -18.74 -6.09
CA GLU A 44 -4.18 -19.59 -6.89
C GLU A 44 -5.12 -18.74 -7.73
N ASN A 45 -5.00 -18.85 -9.05
CA ASN A 45 -5.83 -18.13 -10.01
C ASN A 45 -5.88 -16.60 -9.75
N PRO A 46 -4.73 -15.92 -9.61
CA PRO A 46 -4.73 -14.48 -9.37
C PRO A 46 -5.36 -13.71 -10.54
N GLU A 47 -5.34 -14.27 -11.72
CA GLU A 47 -5.93 -13.71 -12.94
C GLU A 47 -7.44 -13.49 -12.82
N GLU A 48 -8.13 -14.25 -11.98
CA GLU A 48 -9.57 -14.07 -11.74
C GLU A 48 -9.88 -12.76 -11.00
N LEU A 49 -8.89 -12.19 -10.35
CA LEU A 49 -9.05 -10.99 -9.55
C LEU A 49 -8.73 -9.70 -10.30
N VAL A 50 -8.14 -9.79 -11.50
CA VAL A 50 -7.75 -8.59 -12.23
C VAL A 50 -8.96 -7.75 -12.65
N PRO A 51 -8.88 -6.41 -12.60
CA PRO A 51 -7.80 -5.63 -12.04
C PRO A 51 -7.87 -5.58 -10.51
N ALA A 52 -6.72 -5.68 -9.85
CA ALA A 52 -6.68 -5.72 -8.39
C ALA A 52 -5.48 -4.94 -7.83
N VAL A 53 -5.65 -4.45 -6.61
CA VAL A 53 -4.58 -3.84 -5.83
C VAL A 53 -4.56 -4.49 -4.46
N GLY A 54 -3.42 -5.07 -4.09
CA GLY A 54 -3.23 -5.67 -2.77
C GLY A 54 -2.38 -4.76 -1.88
N ILE A 55 -2.70 -4.70 -0.61
CA ILE A 55 -1.97 -3.91 0.39
C ILE A 55 -1.45 -4.86 1.46
N VAL A 56 -0.14 -4.94 1.61
CA VAL A 56 0.48 -5.87 2.56
C VAL A 56 1.57 -5.17 3.37
N ALA A 57 1.38 -5.08 4.68
CA ALA A 57 2.46 -4.74 5.59
C ALA A 57 3.30 -6.01 5.78
N SER A 58 4.36 -6.14 5.00
CA SER A 58 5.09 -7.39 4.83
C SER A 58 6.16 -7.63 5.87
N SER A 59 6.66 -6.58 6.51
CA SER A 59 7.67 -6.73 7.56
C SER A 59 7.68 -5.52 8.48
N GLY A 60 8.22 -5.73 9.65
CA GLY A 60 8.38 -4.67 10.62
C GLY A 60 9.71 -4.83 11.35
N LYS A 61 10.26 -3.73 11.80
CA LYS A 61 11.51 -3.73 12.55
C LYS A 61 11.39 -2.78 13.73
N ASN A 62 11.76 -3.30 14.89
CA ASN A 62 11.80 -2.55 16.13
C ASN A 62 13.26 -2.40 16.56
N THR A 63 13.77 -1.17 16.52
CA THR A 63 15.15 -0.91 16.92
C THR A 63 15.19 -0.25 18.28
N LEU A 64 15.95 -0.85 19.20
CA LEU A 64 16.10 -0.33 20.55
C LEU A 64 16.82 1.02 20.60
N GLU A 65 17.79 1.21 19.72
CA GLU A 65 18.61 2.42 19.68
C GLU A 65 17.83 3.65 19.24
N SER A 66 17.06 3.51 18.17
CA SER A 66 16.28 4.63 17.62
C SER A 66 14.91 4.79 18.27
N LYS A 67 14.47 3.79 19.02
CA LYS A 67 13.13 3.72 19.61
C LYS A 67 12.02 3.91 18.58
N GLN A 68 12.28 3.47 17.35
CA GLN A 68 11.35 3.53 16.25
C GLN A 68 10.94 2.14 15.82
N ILE A 69 9.70 2.02 15.39
CA ILE A 69 9.17 0.82 14.76
C ILE A 69 8.97 1.16 13.29
N SER A 70 9.70 0.47 12.42
CA SER A 70 9.53 0.62 10.99
C SER A 70 8.63 -0.49 10.44
N ILE A 71 7.82 -0.14 9.47
CA ILE A 71 6.88 -1.05 8.82
C ILE A 71 7.06 -0.93 7.32
N GLU A 72 7.42 -2.04 6.70
CA GLU A 72 7.54 -2.13 5.25
C GLU A 72 6.19 -2.56 4.68
N THR A 73 5.67 -1.77 3.75
CA THR A 73 4.35 -2.01 3.16
C THR A 73 4.47 -2.06 1.65
N SER A 74 3.95 -3.13 1.07
CA SER A 74 3.90 -3.32 -0.38
C SER A 74 2.50 -3.04 -0.89
N ILE A 75 2.42 -2.26 -1.96
CA ILE A 75 1.21 -2.09 -2.75
C ILE A 75 1.43 -2.86 -4.05
N VAL A 76 0.66 -3.91 -4.26
CA VAL A 76 0.79 -4.77 -5.43
C VAL A 76 -0.34 -4.49 -6.40
N LEU A 77 0.02 -4.07 -7.61
CA LEU A 77 -0.91 -3.78 -8.69
C LEU A 77 -0.91 -4.97 -9.65
N TYR A 78 -2.09 -5.44 -10.04
CA TYR A 78 -2.21 -6.57 -10.94
C TYR A 78 -3.28 -6.29 -11.99
N ILE A 79 -2.88 -6.23 -13.26
CA ILE A 79 -3.76 -5.91 -14.38
C ILE A 79 -3.53 -6.85 -15.56
N LYS A 80 -4.51 -6.92 -16.46
CA LYS A 80 -4.37 -7.65 -17.71
C LYS A 80 -3.58 -6.80 -18.72
N ASP A 81 -2.63 -7.42 -19.41
CA ASP A 81 -1.85 -6.74 -20.44
C ASP A 81 -2.63 -6.70 -21.74
N THR A 82 -3.06 -5.50 -22.15
CA THR A 82 -3.84 -5.25 -23.36
C THR A 82 -3.07 -4.43 -24.39
N GLY A 83 -1.74 -4.43 -24.31
CA GLY A 83 -0.88 -3.64 -25.18
C GLY A 83 -0.63 -2.21 -24.70
N LYS A 84 -1.50 -1.68 -23.84
CA LYS A 84 -1.33 -0.34 -23.23
C LYS A 84 -1.08 -0.43 -21.72
N ALA A 85 -0.84 -1.65 -21.23
CA ALA A 85 -0.75 -1.88 -19.79
C ALA A 85 0.42 -1.13 -19.15
N TYR A 86 1.54 -0.98 -19.82
CA TYR A 86 2.67 -0.21 -19.28
C TYR A 86 2.30 1.22 -18.96
N LYS A 87 1.61 1.90 -19.89
CA LYS A 87 1.18 3.28 -19.67
C LYS A 87 0.24 3.37 -18.47
N THR A 88 -0.75 2.49 -18.44
CA THR A 88 -1.71 2.44 -17.34
C THR A 88 -1.01 2.14 -16.01
N MET A 89 -0.06 1.20 -16.03
CA MET A 89 0.68 0.82 -14.83
C MET A 89 1.54 1.99 -14.30
N TYR A 90 2.24 2.70 -15.19
CA TYR A 90 3.00 3.88 -14.80
C TYR A 90 2.10 4.96 -14.18
N GLU A 91 0.95 5.22 -14.79
CA GLU A 91 0.01 6.19 -14.26
C GLU A 91 -0.51 5.80 -12.89
N MET A 92 -0.84 4.53 -12.69
CA MET A 92 -1.28 4.01 -11.39
C MET A 92 -0.17 4.15 -10.34
N ILE A 93 1.05 3.76 -10.66
CA ILE A 93 2.19 3.87 -9.76
C ILE A 93 2.41 5.33 -9.35
N GLU A 94 2.46 6.23 -10.32
CA GLU A 94 2.70 7.66 -10.06
C GLU A 94 1.59 8.29 -9.22
N ASN A 95 0.33 8.04 -9.59
CA ASN A 95 -0.81 8.64 -8.91
C ASN A 95 -0.98 8.10 -7.48
N ILE A 96 -0.86 6.78 -7.31
CA ILE A 96 -0.96 6.16 -5.99
C ILE A 96 0.19 6.63 -5.10
N SER A 97 1.41 6.62 -5.62
CA SER A 97 2.59 7.06 -4.87
C SER A 97 2.47 8.51 -4.45
N LYS A 98 2.02 9.37 -5.35
CA LYS A 98 1.83 10.80 -5.06
C LYS A 98 0.85 10.98 -3.90
N ASP A 99 -0.31 10.36 -3.97
CA ASP A 99 -1.34 10.52 -2.95
C ASP A 99 -0.88 9.99 -1.60
N ILE A 100 -0.20 8.85 -1.59
CA ILE A 100 0.31 8.24 -0.36
C ILE A 100 1.40 9.11 0.27
N LEU A 101 2.34 9.60 -0.54
CA LEU A 101 3.45 10.44 -0.03
C LEU A 101 2.97 11.82 0.42
N GLU A 102 2.01 12.42 -0.26
CA GLU A 102 1.49 13.74 0.10
C GLU A 102 0.80 13.75 1.46
N LYS A 103 0.14 12.67 1.84
CA LYS A 103 -0.51 12.61 3.14
C LYS A 103 0.51 12.66 4.29
N GLY A 104 1.63 11.99 4.15
CA GLY A 104 2.75 12.05 5.09
C GLY A 104 2.52 11.34 6.42
N ILE A 105 1.51 11.75 7.17
CA ILE A 105 1.20 11.20 8.50
C ILE A 105 -0.17 10.55 8.47
N TYR A 106 -0.23 9.30 8.97
CA TYR A 106 -1.43 8.48 8.97
C TYR A 106 -1.87 8.21 10.41
N LEU A 107 -3.13 8.48 10.70
CA LEU A 107 -3.73 8.20 12.00
C LEU A 107 -2.97 8.83 13.18
N ASN A 108 -2.20 9.88 12.93
CA ASN A 108 -1.33 10.54 13.91
C ASN A 108 -0.27 9.63 14.54
N GLU A 109 -0.06 8.43 14.02
CA GLU A 109 0.91 7.46 14.55
C GLU A 109 1.95 6.98 13.54
N PHE A 110 1.64 7.04 12.25
CA PHE A 110 2.52 6.51 11.23
C PHE A 110 3.00 7.62 10.30
N GLU A 111 4.31 7.76 10.18
CA GLU A 111 4.91 8.72 9.27
C GLU A 111 5.56 7.98 8.12
N ILE A 112 5.26 8.38 6.89
CA ILE A 112 5.85 7.76 5.72
C ILE A 112 7.28 8.27 5.50
N CYS A 113 8.18 7.33 5.17
CA CYS A 113 9.52 7.70 4.70
C CYS A 113 9.44 8.15 3.25
N THR A 114 10.31 9.08 2.87
CA THR A 114 10.33 9.60 1.49
C THR A 114 10.88 8.60 0.49
N ASP A 115 11.64 7.62 0.95
CA ASP A 115 12.19 6.58 0.10
C ASP A 115 11.10 5.59 -0.29
N MET A 116 10.96 5.38 -1.59
CA MET A 116 10.07 4.34 -2.09
C MET A 116 10.69 3.68 -3.32
N GLU A 117 10.34 2.45 -3.57
CA GLU A 117 10.80 1.68 -4.72
C GLU A 117 9.60 1.10 -5.44
N TRP A 118 9.73 0.93 -6.73
CA TRP A 118 8.72 0.22 -7.50
C TRP A 118 9.39 -0.63 -8.56
N LYS A 119 8.71 -1.70 -8.96
CA LYS A 119 9.13 -2.52 -10.09
C LYS A 119 7.92 -3.12 -10.80
N ILE A 120 8.09 -3.42 -12.07
CA ILE A 120 7.07 -4.02 -12.92
C ILE A 120 7.58 -5.37 -13.41
N ASP A 121 6.73 -6.38 -13.28
CA ASP A 121 6.97 -7.72 -13.83
C ASP A 121 5.87 -8.05 -14.83
N CYS A 122 6.28 -8.55 -15.99
CA CYS A 122 5.35 -9.02 -17.01
C CYS A 122 5.37 -10.52 -17.05
N ALA A 123 4.20 -11.14 -17.03
CA ALA A 123 4.04 -12.57 -17.09
C ALA A 123 2.91 -12.93 -18.06
N GLY A 124 3.26 -13.08 -19.34
CA GLY A 124 2.30 -13.45 -20.37
C GLY A 124 1.25 -12.37 -20.59
N LEU A 125 -0.02 -12.71 -20.34
CA LEU A 125 -1.16 -11.82 -20.57
C LEU A 125 -1.40 -10.85 -19.42
N TYR A 126 -0.61 -10.91 -18.35
CA TYR A 126 -0.82 -10.13 -17.14
C TYR A 126 0.43 -9.36 -16.78
N MET A 127 0.22 -8.26 -16.09
CA MET A 127 1.29 -7.40 -15.63
C MET A 127 1.09 -7.13 -14.15
N ALA A 128 2.15 -7.32 -13.37
CA ALA A 128 2.17 -6.99 -11.96
C ALA A 128 3.16 -5.88 -11.68
N ALA A 129 2.85 -5.04 -10.73
CA ALA A 129 3.80 -4.07 -10.21
C ALA A 129 3.75 -4.08 -8.69
N SER A 130 4.85 -3.74 -8.07
CA SER A 130 4.88 -3.53 -6.63
C SER A 130 5.46 -2.16 -6.32
N ILE A 131 4.87 -1.48 -5.34
CA ILE A 131 5.37 -0.23 -4.80
C ILE A 131 5.68 -0.51 -3.34
N LEU A 132 6.92 -0.26 -2.94
CA LEU A 132 7.37 -0.52 -1.59
C LEU A 132 7.52 0.80 -0.85
N PHE A 133 6.78 0.93 0.25
CA PHE A 133 6.85 2.07 1.14
C PHE A 133 7.33 1.64 2.51
N ASN A 134 8.00 2.55 3.20
CA ASN A 134 8.38 2.36 4.59
C ASN A 134 7.68 3.40 5.45
N PHE A 135 7.09 2.95 6.55
CA PHE A 135 6.47 3.82 7.55
C PHE A 135 7.22 3.69 8.86
N ILE A 136 7.27 4.77 9.61
CA ILE A 136 7.77 4.77 10.95
C ILE A 136 6.60 5.02 11.89
N ARG A 137 6.44 4.14 12.87
CA ARG A 137 5.47 4.39 13.93
C ARG A 137 6.08 5.37 14.93
N ILE A 138 5.42 6.49 15.11
CA ILE A 138 5.79 7.46 16.13
C ILE A 138 5.44 6.85 17.47
N LYS A 139 6.45 6.53 18.30
CA LYS A 139 6.21 5.96 19.63
C LYS A 139 5.52 6.96 20.54
N THR A 140 4.56 6.46 21.28
CA THR A 140 3.86 7.17 22.34
C THR A 140 4.71 7.33 23.62
N TYR A 141 5.99 7.61 23.48
CA TYR A 141 7.01 7.82 24.43
C TYR A 141 6.68 9.01 25.32
N ARG A 142 6.00 10.01 24.71
CA ARG A 142 5.48 11.13 25.45
C ARG A 142 4.42 10.75 26.47
N THR A 143 3.54 9.83 26.09
CA THR A 143 2.50 9.34 27.00
C THR A 143 3.10 8.61 28.17
N ASP A 144 4.12 7.78 27.95
CA ASP A 144 4.82 7.08 28.99
C ASP A 144 5.54 8.04 29.96
N VAL A 145 6.16 9.07 29.41
CA VAL A 145 6.84 10.10 30.18
C VAL A 145 5.81 10.93 30.97
N ASP A 146 4.72 11.32 30.36
CA ASP A 146 3.66 12.09 31.00
C ASP A 146 3.01 11.29 32.13
N ASP A 147 2.75 10.02 31.93
CA ASP A 147 2.21 9.13 32.96
C ASP A 147 3.17 8.99 34.13
N TRP A 148 4.44 8.89 33.84
CA TRP A 148 5.48 8.79 34.86
C TRP A 148 5.62 10.08 35.67
N ILE A 149 5.60 11.23 35.00
CA ILE A 149 5.64 12.55 35.63
C ILE A 149 4.39 12.78 36.50
N ASN A 150 3.24 12.32 36.06
CA ASN A 150 1.98 12.49 36.77
C ASN A 150 1.75 11.41 37.84
N GLY A 151 2.71 10.55 38.09
CA GLY A 151 2.63 9.51 39.12
C GLY A 151 1.69 8.37 38.80
N LYS A 152 1.47 8.11 37.53
CA LYS A 152 0.62 7.01 37.07
C LYS A 152 1.39 5.75 36.77
#